data_456a202ecb7e55cc34a910d1ad5b2527
#
_entry.id   456a202ecb7e55cc34a910d1ad5b2527
#
_cell.length_a   1.000
_cell.length_b   1.000
_cell.length_c   1.000
_cell.angle_alpha   90.00
_cell.angle_beta   90.00
_cell.angle_gamma   90.00
#
_symmetry.space_group_name_H-M   'P 1'
#
loop_
_entity.id
_entity.type
_entity.pdbx_description
1 polymer ?
#
loop_
_entity_poly.entity_id
_entity_poly.type
_entity_poly.pdbx_seq_one_letter_code
_entity_poly.pdbx_strand_id
1 'polypeptide(L)'
;MNRERLAALLGRERDSFAARHPRSRAAYRAGGANLLGNVPMTWMNKAAGRFPVYLAEARGATVVDLDGHRYVDLCLGDTAAMAGHSPQPVVAAVRRRYAEAGGATAMLPTEDAAWVGAELARRFGVPLWSFSLTATDANRWAIRLARLVTGRPRILVFNWCYHGTVDETFITLDADGATSRQGNVGAPVDPAVTTRVVEFNDLEALDRELAHGDVACVLMEPALTNIGIVLPAPGYLEGVRALTRRHGTLLVNDETHTLSAGPGGCTLAWGLEPDLVPVGKAIAGGIAAGAYGVSAEVAERVAARRDADLIDTGGVGGTLAGNALSVAAMRATLEHVLTDEAFEHMIGLATRYTDGVRGVLDACGVPWSVVQLGARAEYRFTSPAPCNGGQSAAAADDQLDDYLHVYLHNRGILLTPFHNMALMCP
;
A
#
# COMPACT_ATOMS: atom_id res chain seq x y z
N MET A 1 -18.56 -23.42 11.14
CA MET A 1 -17.20 -23.78 11.67
C MET A 1 -17.28 -24.05 13.17
N ASN A 2 -16.59 -25.08 13.69
CA ASN A 2 -16.52 -25.37 15.14
C ASN A 2 -15.44 -24.47 15.78
N ARG A 3 -15.86 -23.47 16.55
CA ARG A 3 -14.98 -22.44 17.16
C ARG A 3 -14.08 -22.98 18.27
N GLU A 4 -14.55 -23.95 19.07
CA GLU A 4 -13.73 -24.57 20.12
C GLU A 4 -12.59 -25.38 19.51
N ARG A 5 -12.88 -26.14 18.45
CA ARG A 5 -11.86 -26.88 17.72
C ARG A 5 -10.86 -25.94 17.07
N LEU A 6 -11.29 -24.82 16.48
CA LEU A 6 -10.40 -23.82 15.89
C LEU A 6 -9.50 -23.19 16.94
N ALA A 7 -10.05 -22.81 18.11
CA ALA A 7 -9.27 -22.28 19.24
C ALA A 7 -8.21 -23.26 19.74
N ALA A 8 -8.56 -24.55 19.85
CA ALA A 8 -7.62 -25.60 20.25
C ALA A 8 -6.50 -25.81 19.21
N LEU A 9 -6.83 -25.74 17.92
CA LEU A 9 -5.86 -25.81 16.82
C LEU A 9 -4.90 -24.61 16.84
N LEU A 10 -5.44 -23.40 16.95
CA LEU A 10 -4.66 -22.16 17.07
C LEU A 10 -3.72 -22.19 18.28
N GLY A 11 -4.22 -22.66 19.43
CA GLY A 11 -3.39 -22.83 20.65
C GLY A 11 -2.18 -23.72 20.38
N ARG A 12 -2.37 -24.90 19.79
CA ARG A 12 -1.28 -25.84 19.46
C ARG A 12 -0.26 -25.24 18.49
N GLU A 13 -0.73 -24.53 17.44
CA GLU A 13 0.19 -23.90 16.48
C GLU A 13 1.00 -22.76 17.15
N ARG A 14 0.38 -21.97 18.03
CA ARG A 14 1.07 -20.94 18.83
C ARG A 14 2.11 -21.51 19.80
N ASP A 15 1.81 -22.62 20.45
CA ASP A 15 2.76 -23.29 21.33
C ASP A 15 3.95 -23.86 20.55
N SER A 16 3.68 -24.48 19.39
CA SER A 16 4.72 -24.94 18.47
C SER A 16 5.59 -23.79 17.97
N PHE A 17 4.98 -22.67 17.56
CA PHE A 17 5.70 -21.48 17.15
C PHE A 17 6.62 -20.96 18.26
N ALA A 18 6.09 -20.77 19.46
CA ALA A 18 6.86 -20.26 20.59
C ALA A 18 8.02 -21.17 20.99
N ALA A 19 7.86 -22.49 20.88
CA ALA A 19 8.91 -23.48 21.17
C ALA A 19 10.05 -23.45 20.13
N ARG A 20 9.72 -23.18 18.86
CA ARG A 20 10.67 -23.17 17.75
C ARG A 20 11.42 -21.84 17.59
N HIS A 21 10.93 -20.74 18.20
CA HIS A 21 11.48 -19.38 18.02
C HIS A 21 12.00 -18.76 19.33
N PRO A 22 12.88 -19.45 20.09
CA PRO A 22 13.37 -18.94 21.38
C PRO A 22 14.20 -17.67 21.25
N ARG A 23 15.00 -17.50 20.17
CA ARG A 23 15.85 -16.33 19.98
C ARG A 23 15.01 -15.10 19.58
N SER A 24 14.07 -15.27 18.65
CA SER A 24 13.12 -14.21 18.28
C SER A 24 12.29 -13.76 19.47
N ARG A 25 11.81 -14.71 20.30
CA ARG A 25 11.09 -14.39 21.55
C ARG A 25 11.97 -13.64 22.56
N ALA A 26 13.24 -14.01 22.69
CA ALA A 26 14.18 -13.31 23.57
C ALA A 26 14.45 -11.88 23.08
N ALA A 27 14.64 -11.68 21.77
CA ALA A 27 14.80 -10.36 21.18
C ALA A 27 13.56 -9.47 21.37
N TYR A 28 12.36 -10.03 21.17
CA TYR A 28 11.11 -9.33 21.42
C TYR A 28 10.97 -8.85 22.87
N ARG A 29 11.31 -9.72 23.86
CA ARG A 29 11.30 -9.34 25.28
C ARG A 29 12.33 -8.27 25.61
N ALA A 30 13.53 -8.37 25.06
CA ALA A 30 14.58 -7.38 25.25
C ALA A 30 14.17 -6.00 24.70
N GLY A 31 13.44 -5.97 23.60
CA GLY A 31 12.89 -4.73 23.01
C GLY A 31 11.99 -3.96 23.97
N GLY A 32 11.32 -4.65 24.90
CA GLY A 32 10.41 -4.02 25.87
C GLY A 32 11.06 -3.02 26.83
N ALA A 33 12.39 -3.01 26.93
CA ALA A 33 13.10 -2.04 27.74
C ALA A 33 13.12 -0.62 27.14
N ASN A 34 13.13 -0.48 25.79
CA ASN A 34 13.39 0.78 25.13
C ASN A 34 12.55 1.03 23.86
N LEU A 35 11.72 0.08 23.45
CA LEU A 35 10.86 0.21 22.27
C LEU A 35 9.39 0.23 22.67
N LEU A 36 8.65 1.20 22.15
CA LEU A 36 7.20 1.26 22.34
C LEU A 36 6.54 0.01 21.71
N GLY A 37 5.92 -0.82 22.53
CA GLY A 37 5.33 -2.08 22.07
C GLY A 37 6.36 -3.16 21.72
N ASN A 38 7.58 -3.10 22.22
CA ASN A 38 8.67 -4.09 22.08
C ASN A 38 9.28 -4.21 20.68
N VAL A 39 8.80 -3.42 19.71
CA VAL A 39 9.20 -3.49 18.29
C VAL A 39 9.49 -2.09 17.76
N PRO A 40 10.29 -1.96 16.68
CA PRO A 40 10.59 -0.65 16.08
C PRO A 40 9.36 0.11 15.60
N MET A 41 8.30 -0.61 15.21
CA MET A 41 7.04 -0.03 14.74
C MET A 41 5.88 -0.95 15.17
N THR A 42 4.87 -0.38 15.83
CA THR A 42 3.82 -1.12 16.55
C THR A 42 3.02 -2.10 15.70
N TRP A 43 2.92 -1.86 14.39
CA TRP A 43 2.32 -2.77 13.42
C TRP A 43 2.97 -4.16 13.40
N MET A 44 4.29 -4.26 13.69
CA MET A 44 5.00 -5.53 13.75
C MET A 44 4.47 -6.48 14.84
N ASN A 45 3.65 -5.98 15.78
CA ASN A 45 2.97 -6.80 16.78
C ASN A 45 1.76 -7.58 16.22
N LYS A 46 1.33 -7.34 14.98
CA LYS A 46 0.23 -8.09 14.35
C LYS A 46 0.60 -9.53 13.94
N ALA A 47 1.63 -10.09 14.55
CA ALA A 47 2.06 -11.47 14.31
C ALA A 47 1.12 -12.47 15.01
N ALA A 48 0.54 -13.41 14.27
CA ALA A 48 -0.38 -14.44 14.77
C ALA A 48 0.23 -15.34 15.84
N GLY A 49 1.56 -15.47 15.87
CA GLY A 49 2.35 -16.20 16.87
C GLY A 49 2.52 -15.51 18.22
N ARG A 50 1.90 -14.34 18.46
CA ARG A 50 1.98 -13.47 19.65
C ARG A 50 3.28 -12.68 19.80
N PHE A 51 4.27 -12.90 18.97
CA PHE A 51 5.46 -12.08 18.79
C PHE A 51 5.97 -12.31 17.36
N PRO A 52 6.65 -11.31 16.74
CA PRO A 52 7.19 -11.46 15.39
C PRO A 52 8.46 -12.32 15.40
N VAL A 53 8.75 -12.98 14.28
CA VAL A 53 10.12 -13.45 14.02
C VAL A 53 11.03 -12.26 13.80
N TYR A 54 12.29 -12.41 14.17
CA TYR A 54 13.32 -11.39 13.97
C TYR A 54 14.21 -11.79 12.79
N LEU A 55 14.38 -10.85 11.88
CA LEU A 55 15.14 -11.02 10.64
C LEU A 55 16.64 -11.26 10.91
N ALA A 56 17.21 -12.30 10.30
CA ALA A 56 18.65 -12.48 10.15
C ALA A 56 19.12 -12.07 8.76
N GLU A 57 18.47 -12.58 7.70
CA GLU A 57 18.75 -12.22 6.31
C GLU A 57 17.52 -12.35 5.42
N ALA A 58 17.51 -11.62 4.27
CA ALA A 58 16.48 -11.76 3.27
C ALA A 58 17.05 -11.55 1.85
N ARG A 59 16.62 -12.41 0.89
CA ARG A 59 17.01 -12.32 -0.53
C ARG A 59 15.90 -12.84 -1.43
N GLY A 60 15.55 -12.07 -2.47
CA GLY A 60 14.44 -12.43 -3.36
C GLY A 60 13.16 -12.68 -2.56
N ALA A 61 12.53 -13.83 -2.74
CA ALA A 61 11.35 -14.25 -1.97
C ALA A 61 11.68 -15.07 -0.70
N THR A 62 12.92 -15.02 -0.20
CA THR A 62 13.32 -15.83 0.96
C THR A 62 13.72 -14.95 2.13
N VAL A 63 13.21 -15.29 3.32
CA VAL A 63 13.59 -14.72 4.62
C VAL A 63 14.16 -15.81 5.51
N VAL A 64 15.20 -15.48 6.29
CA VAL A 64 15.74 -16.33 7.37
C VAL A 64 15.64 -15.57 8.67
N ASP A 65 15.10 -16.20 9.72
CA ASP A 65 14.97 -15.61 11.04
C ASP A 65 16.20 -15.85 11.93
N LEU A 66 16.22 -15.24 13.10
CA LEU A 66 17.30 -15.41 14.09
C LEU A 66 17.44 -16.85 14.60
N ASP A 67 16.38 -17.64 14.52
CA ASP A 67 16.35 -19.04 14.95
C ASP A 67 16.84 -19.97 13.84
N GLY A 68 17.10 -19.44 12.62
CA GLY A 68 17.64 -20.16 11.49
C GLY A 68 16.58 -20.80 10.59
N HIS A 69 15.30 -20.50 10.79
CA HIS A 69 14.23 -21.00 9.94
C HIS A 69 14.18 -20.19 8.64
N ARG A 70 13.98 -20.90 7.55
CA ARG A 70 13.83 -20.33 6.20
C ARG A 70 12.36 -20.29 5.81
N TYR A 71 11.94 -19.16 5.25
CA TYR A 71 10.56 -18.91 4.80
C TYR A 71 10.52 -18.51 3.34
N VAL A 72 9.49 -18.97 2.63
CA VAL A 72 9.02 -18.33 1.40
C VAL A 72 8.17 -17.13 1.84
N ASP A 73 8.59 -15.94 1.46
CA ASP A 73 7.93 -14.69 1.83
C ASP A 73 6.96 -14.26 0.73
N LEU A 74 5.69 -14.50 0.95
CA LEU A 74 4.58 -14.00 0.14
C LEU A 74 3.99 -12.69 0.69
N CYS A 75 4.48 -12.23 1.85
CA CYS A 75 4.15 -10.91 2.40
C CYS A 75 4.90 -9.80 1.66
N LEU A 76 6.20 -10.02 1.37
CA LEU A 76 7.08 -9.05 0.72
C LEU A 76 6.92 -7.63 1.28
N GLY A 77 6.90 -7.54 2.63
CA GLY A 77 6.78 -6.28 3.35
C GLY A 77 5.51 -5.49 3.01
N ASP A 78 4.42 -6.17 2.73
CA ASP A 78 3.15 -5.56 2.31
C ASP A 78 3.36 -4.60 1.12
N THR A 79 3.91 -5.12 0.03
CA THR A 79 4.31 -4.44 -1.21
C THR A 79 5.70 -3.77 -1.18
N ALA A 80 6.22 -3.37 -0.02
CA ALA A 80 7.50 -2.64 0.06
C ALA A 80 8.69 -3.43 -0.54
N ALA A 81 8.65 -4.76 -0.46
CA ALA A 81 9.66 -5.65 -1.04
C ALA A 81 9.16 -6.39 -2.31
N MET A 82 8.17 -5.86 -3.04
CA MET A 82 7.72 -6.45 -4.31
C MET A 82 8.85 -6.57 -5.35
N ALA A 83 9.88 -5.74 -5.27
CA ALA A 83 11.11 -5.89 -6.05
C ALA A 83 12.00 -7.09 -5.63
N GLY A 84 11.55 -7.90 -4.68
CA GLY A 84 12.34 -8.89 -3.97
C GLY A 84 13.24 -8.27 -2.88
N HIS A 85 13.61 -9.07 -1.90
CA HIS A 85 14.57 -8.62 -0.88
C HIS A 85 15.97 -8.47 -1.46
N SER A 86 16.63 -7.36 -1.16
CA SER A 86 18.03 -7.08 -1.53
C SER A 86 18.31 -7.29 -3.04
N PRO A 87 17.53 -6.71 -3.96
CA PRO A 87 17.78 -6.89 -5.40
C PRO A 87 19.14 -6.33 -5.78
N GLN A 88 19.94 -7.12 -6.50
CA GLN A 88 21.36 -6.81 -6.74
C GLN A 88 21.61 -5.46 -7.44
N PRO A 89 20.80 -5.02 -8.42
CA PRO A 89 20.96 -3.69 -9.02
C PRO A 89 20.83 -2.57 -7.99
N VAL A 90 19.89 -2.70 -7.04
CA VAL A 90 19.68 -1.70 -5.97
C VAL A 90 20.82 -1.74 -4.97
N VAL A 91 21.27 -2.93 -4.54
CA VAL A 91 22.45 -3.09 -3.67
C VAL A 91 23.68 -2.40 -4.28
N ALA A 92 23.92 -2.60 -5.57
CA ALA A 92 25.05 -1.98 -6.28
C ALA A 92 24.89 -0.44 -6.36
N ALA A 93 23.70 0.06 -6.66
CA ALA A 93 23.44 1.51 -6.73
C ALA A 93 23.60 2.20 -5.37
N VAL A 94 23.05 1.59 -4.31
CA VAL A 94 23.19 2.09 -2.93
C VAL A 94 24.64 2.10 -2.49
N ARG A 95 25.40 1.02 -2.74
CA ARG A 95 26.83 0.95 -2.43
C ARG A 95 27.60 2.03 -3.16
N ARG A 96 27.40 2.16 -4.47
CA ARG A 96 28.07 3.20 -5.27
C ARG A 96 27.76 4.60 -4.74
N ARG A 97 26.49 4.92 -4.47
CA ARG A 97 26.10 6.25 -4.00
C ARG A 97 26.61 6.55 -2.60
N TYR A 98 26.49 5.61 -1.66
CA TYR A 98 26.82 5.87 -0.26
C TYR A 98 28.31 5.71 0.04
N ALA A 99 28.93 4.60 -0.40
CA ALA A 99 30.31 4.25 -0.04
C ALA A 99 31.36 4.84 -0.99
N GLU A 100 31.04 5.02 -2.29
CA GLU A 100 32.04 5.41 -3.31
C GLU A 100 31.90 6.88 -3.71
N ALA A 101 30.68 7.36 -4.00
CA ALA A 101 30.46 8.75 -4.42
C ALA A 101 30.17 9.70 -3.26
N GLY A 102 29.61 9.20 -2.15
CA GLY A 102 29.23 10.02 -0.99
C GLY A 102 28.06 10.97 -1.28
N GLY A 103 27.81 11.91 -0.35
CA GLY A 103 26.82 12.98 -0.54
C GLY A 103 25.38 12.53 -0.61
N ALA A 104 25.00 11.47 0.11
CA ALA A 104 23.66 10.87 0.03
C ALA A 104 22.52 11.83 0.41
N THR A 105 22.77 12.81 1.29
CA THR A 105 21.78 13.73 1.85
C THR A 105 22.21 15.20 1.79
N ALA A 106 22.93 15.58 0.75
CA ALA A 106 23.49 16.94 0.62
C ALA A 106 22.47 18.04 0.26
N MET A 107 21.17 17.72 0.14
CA MET A 107 20.11 18.61 -0.36
C MET A 107 20.39 19.19 -1.75
N LEU A 108 21.12 18.43 -2.57
CA LEU A 108 21.42 18.75 -3.96
C LEU A 108 20.80 17.69 -4.87
N PRO A 109 20.22 18.07 -6.01
CA PRO A 109 19.70 17.11 -6.97
C PRO A 109 20.83 16.33 -7.63
N THR A 110 20.52 15.12 -8.10
CA THR A 110 21.40 14.30 -8.94
C THR A 110 20.76 14.04 -10.30
N GLU A 111 21.54 13.60 -11.28
CA GLU A 111 21.06 13.24 -12.63
C GLU A 111 19.98 12.14 -12.58
N ASP A 112 20.04 11.26 -11.58
CA ASP A 112 19.06 10.20 -11.38
C ASP A 112 17.64 10.75 -11.21
N ALA A 113 17.49 11.94 -10.62
CA ALA A 113 16.17 12.55 -10.38
C ALA A 113 15.40 12.83 -11.69
N ALA A 114 16.12 13.37 -12.70
CA ALA A 114 15.52 13.65 -14.00
C ALA A 114 15.09 12.36 -14.72
N TRP A 115 15.95 11.33 -14.66
CA TRP A 115 15.67 10.02 -15.25
C TRP A 115 14.44 9.37 -14.56
N VAL A 116 14.42 9.34 -13.23
CA VAL A 116 13.28 8.76 -12.46
C VAL A 116 11.99 9.52 -12.76
N GLY A 117 12.01 10.85 -12.82
CA GLY A 117 10.86 11.66 -13.17
C GLY A 117 10.31 11.31 -14.56
N ALA A 118 11.21 11.19 -15.57
CA ALA A 118 10.82 10.80 -16.92
C ALA A 118 10.25 9.38 -16.99
N GLU A 119 10.84 8.44 -16.26
CA GLU A 119 10.37 7.05 -16.22
C GLU A 119 9.01 6.93 -15.53
N LEU A 120 8.79 7.63 -14.42
CA LEU A 120 7.49 7.68 -13.76
C LEU A 120 6.43 8.34 -14.67
N ALA A 121 6.80 9.41 -15.39
CA ALA A 121 5.90 10.03 -16.37
C ALA A 121 5.50 9.06 -17.49
N ARG A 122 6.46 8.29 -18.00
CA ARG A 122 6.20 7.25 -19.02
C ARG A 122 5.26 6.16 -18.50
N ARG A 123 5.45 5.72 -17.25
CA ARG A 123 4.68 4.63 -16.62
C ARG A 123 3.24 5.04 -16.27
N PHE A 124 3.05 6.23 -15.75
CA PHE A 124 1.75 6.65 -15.20
C PHE A 124 1.00 7.66 -16.08
N GLY A 125 1.61 8.13 -17.17
CA GLY A 125 0.97 9.11 -18.06
C GLY A 125 0.81 10.51 -17.47
N VAL A 126 1.39 10.79 -16.31
CA VAL A 126 1.33 12.08 -15.62
C VAL A 126 2.70 12.75 -15.72
N PRO A 127 2.80 13.98 -16.30
CA PRO A 127 4.07 14.48 -16.84
C PRO A 127 5.08 15.00 -15.80
N LEU A 128 4.64 15.47 -14.64
CA LEU A 128 5.53 16.15 -13.69
C LEU A 128 5.52 15.46 -12.33
N TRP A 129 6.72 15.20 -11.79
CA TRP A 129 6.91 14.41 -10.59
C TRP A 129 7.73 15.13 -9.52
N SER A 130 7.42 14.85 -8.27
CA SER A 130 8.20 15.24 -7.10
C SER A 130 8.34 14.04 -6.16
N PHE A 131 9.37 14.07 -5.30
CA PHE A 131 9.73 12.93 -4.46
C PHE A 131 9.42 13.17 -2.99
N SER A 132 9.12 12.08 -2.29
CA SER A 132 8.89 12.03 -0.85
C SER A 132 9.66 10.85 -0.23
N LEU A 133 9.58 10.69 1.08
CA LEU A 133 10.15 9.52 1.76
C LEU A 133 9.16 8.38 1.88
N THR A 134 7.88 8.67 1.88
CA THR A 134 6.81 7.68 2.04
C THR A 134 5.62 8.02 1.15
N ALA A 135 4.78 7.04 0.87
CA ALA A 135 3.48 7.28 0.22
C ALA A 135 2.55 8.13 1.11
N THR A 136 2.69 8.06 2.43
CA THR A 136 1.97 8.95 3.35
C THR A 136 2.25 10.41 3.05
N ASP A 137 3.52 10.78 2.89
CA ASP A 137 3.90 12.16 2.55
C ASP A 137 3.40 12.53 1.16
N ALA A 138 3.54 11.62 0.18
CA ALA A 138 3.03 11.84 -1.17
C ALA A 138 1.51 12.12 -1.16
N ASN A 139 0.73 11.34 -0.43
CA ASN A 139 -0.71 11.55 -0.27
C ASN A 139 -1.03 12.87 0.44
N ARG A 140 -0.34 13.20 1.53
CA ARG A 140 -0.51 14.48 2.23
C ARG A 140 -0.26 15.67 1.30
N TRP A 141 0.79 15.61 0.51
CA TRP A 141 1.14 16.70 -0.41
C TRP A 141 0.18 16.77 -1.59
N ALA A 142 -0.26 15.65 -2.13
CA ALA A 142 -1.30 15.62 -3.15
C ALA A 142 -2.61 16.28 -2.65
N ILE A 143 -3.04 15.97 -1.43
CA ILE A 143 -4.22 16.61 -0.80
C ILE A 143 -4.01 18.11 -0.63
N ARG A 144 -2.84 18.55 -0.17
CA ARG A 144 -2.54 19.99 -0.01
C ARG A 144 -2.55 20.74 -1.35
N LEU A 145 -1.95 20.15 -2.39
CA LEU A 145 -1.99 20.73 -3.73
C LEU A 145 -3.42 20.77 -4.29
N ALA A 146 -4.21 19.70 -4.07
CA ALA A 146 -5.61 19.69 -4.48
C ALA A 146 -6.42 20.81 -3.79
N ARG A 147 -6.26 20.99 -2.48
CA ARG A 147 -6.87 22.09 -1.74
C ARG A 147 -6.40 23.46 -2.24
N LEU A 148 -5.10 23.61 -2.49
CA LEU A 148 -4.50 24.86 -2.99
C LEU A 148 -5.16 25.30 -4.30
N VAL A 149 -5.27 24.38 -5.29
CA VAL A 149 -5.75 24.74 -6.61
C VAL A 149 -7.27 24.80 -6.73
N THR A 150 -8.02 24.09 -5.87
CA THR A 150 -9.49 24.10 -5.89
C THR A 150 -10.10 25.12 -4.94
N GLY A 151 -9.37 25.50 -3.89
CA GLY A 151 -9.89 26.34 -2.78
C GLY A 151 -10.91 25.61 -1.89
N ARG A 152 -11.05 24.29 -2.02
CA ARG A 152 -12.05 23.48 -1.32
C ARG A 152 -11.41 22.80 -0.11
N PRO A 153 -12.14 22.70 1.04
CA PRO A 153 -11.54 22.21 2.28
C PRO A 153 -11.53 20.67 2.42
N ARG A 154 -12.51 19.98 1.84
CA ARG A 154 -12.72 18.54 2.06
C ARG A 154 -12.05 17.68 1.02
N ILE A 155 -11.81 16.41 1.39
CA ILE A 155 -11.51 15.33 0.47
C ILE A 155 -12.63 14.30 0.49
N LEU A 156 -12.66 13.40 -0.49
CA LEU A 156 -13.52 12.22 -0.46
C LEU A 156 -12.65 10.98 -0.60
N VAL A 157 -12.95 9.97 0.21
CA VAL A 157 -12.31 8.65 0.19
C VAL A 157 -13.35 7.54 0.17
N PHE A 158 -12.92 6.30 -0.10
CA PHE A 158 -13.79 5.13 -0.08
C PHE A 158 -13.71 4.40 1.26
N ASN A 159 -14.85 3.86 1.68
CA ASN A 159 -14.97 3.13 2.94
C ASN A 159 -13.94 1.99 3.03
N TRP A 160 -13.22 1.91 4.16
CA TRP A 160 -12.13 0.96 4.41
C TRP A 160 -10.88 1.14 3.54
N CYS A 161 -10.71 2.26 2.86
CA CYS A 161 -9.44 2.58 2.17
C CYS A 161 -8.27 2.72 3.15
N TYR A 162 -7.05 2.73 2.61
CA TYR A 162 -5.85 3.04 3.38
C TYR A 162 -4.85 3.83 2.51
N HIS A 163 -4.50 5.02 2.96
CA HIS A 163 -3.61 5.94 2.26
C HIS A 163 -2.43 6.39 3.13
N GLY A 164 -1.85 5.45 3.89
CA GLY A 164 -0.83 5.74 4.88
C GLY A 164 -1.43 6.39 6.14
N THR A 165 -0.58 7.05 6.94
CA THR A 165 -0.99 7.71 8.20
C THR A 165 -1.44 9.15 7.94
N VAL A 166 -2.33 9.35 6.98
CA VAL A 166 -2.99 10.63 6.71
C VAL A 166 -4.24 10.73 7.57
N ASP A 167 -4.27 11.68 8.49
CA ASP A 167 -5.32 11.79 9.52
C ASP A 167 -6.74 11.81 8.94
N GLU A 168 -6.93 12.55 7.85
CA GLU A 168 -8.21 12.69 7.17
C GLU A 168 -8.75 11.39 6.58
N THR A 169 -7.91 10.37 6.36
CA THR A 169 -8.32 9.11 5.72
C THR A 169 -8.73 8.01 6.72
N PHE A 170 -8.61 8.26 8.03
CA PHE A 170 -9.08 7.34 9.07
C PHE A 170 -10.58 7.51 9.37
N ILE A 171 -11.38 7.37 8.33
CA ILE A 171 -12.83 7.51 8.34
C ILE A 171 -13.48 6.24 7.79
N THR A 172 -14.69 5.95 8.23
CA THR A 172 -15.49 4.79 7.79
C THR A 172 -16.99 5.17 7.79
N LEU A 173 -17.81 4.28 7.24
CA LEU A 173 -19.27 4.35 7.31
C LEU A 173 -19.79 3.40 8.39
N ASP A 174 -20.71 3.89 9.19
CA ASP A 174 -21.55 3.08 10.08
C ASP A 174 -23.06 3.34 9.81
N ALA A 175 -23.92 2.88 10.70
CA ALA A 175 -25.37 3.04 10.54
C ALA A 175 -25.83 4.51 10.56
N ASP A 176 -25.06 5.39 11.23
CA ASP A 176 -25.37 6.81 11.40
C ASP A 176 -24.63 7.70 10.37
N GLY A 177 -23.82 7.11 9.50
CA GLY A 177 -23.09 7.78 8.42
C GLY A 177 -21.57 7.78 8.59
N ALA A 178 -20.92 8.88 8.21
CA ALA A 178 -19.47 9.02 8.26
C ALA A 178 -18.98 9.18 9.71
N THR A 179 -18.03 8.34 10.13
CA THR A 179 -17.48 8.34 11.48
C THR A 179 -15.97 8.04 11.48
N SER A 180 -15.27 8.43 12.54
CA SER A 180 -13.86 8.06 12.72
C SER A 180 -13.70 6.54 12.77
N ARG A 181 -12.71 6.02 12.08
CA ARG A 181 -12.42 4.57 12.08
C ARG A 181 -12.13 4.12 13.51
N GLN A 182 -12.74 3.01 13.93
CA GLN A 182 -12.52 2.44 15.25
C GLN A 182 -11.02 2.22 15.51
N GLY A 183 -10.55 2.68 16.66
CA GLY A 183 -9.13 2.59 17.04
C GLY A 183 -8.25 3.70 16.46
N ASN A 184 -8.79 4.67 15.74
CA ASN A 184 -8.03 5.86 15.35
C ASN A 184 -7.53 6.60 16.61
N VAL A 185 -6.24 6.91 16.64
CA VAL A 185 -5.56 7.47 17.82
C VAL A 185 -5.26 8.94 17.58
N GLY A 186 -5.78 9.80 18.47
CA GLY A 186 -5.36 11.21 18.58
C GLY A 186 -5.67 12.07 17.37
N ALA A 187 -6.75 11.81 16.64
CA ALA A 187 -7.17 12.66 15.53
C ALA A 187 -7.35 14.12 16.02
N PRO A 188 -6.72 15.11 15.35
CA PRO A 188 -6.78 16.52 15.81
C PRO A 188 -8.18 17.13 15.66
N VAL A 189 -8.96 16.59 14.73
CA VAL A 189 -10.37 16.92 14.47
C VAL A 189 -11.12 15.65 14.11
N ASP A 190 -12.45 15.70 14.23
CA ASP A 190 -13.30 14.62 13.72
C ASP A 190 -13.10 14.50 12.19
N PRO A 191 -12.67 13.35 11.66
CA PRO A 191 -12.48 13.18 10.22
C PRO A 191 -13.72 13.50 9.37
N ALA A 192 -14.93 13.34 9.92
CA ALA A 192 -16.18 13.71 9.22
C ALA A 192 -16.28 15.22 8.91
N VAL A 193 -15.51 16.06 9.59
CA VAL A 193 -15.44 17.51 9.28
C VAL A 193 -14.61 17.78 8.04
N THR A 194 -13.56 17.00 7.80
CA THR A 194 -12.58 17.22 6.71
C THR A 194 -12.77 16.29 5.54
N THR A 195 -13.55 15.22 5.70
CA THR A 195 -13.59 14.11 4.74
C THR A 195 -15.01 13.60 4.53
N ARG A 196 -15.37 13.37 3.27
CA ARG A 196 -16.56 12.62 2.88
C ARG A 196 -16.16 11.19 2.59
N VAL A 197 -17.04 10.24 2.86
CA VAL A 197 -16.79 8.81 2.62
C VAL A 197 -17.99 8.17 1.96
N VAL A 198 -17.73 7.32 0.96
CA VAL A 198 -18.74 6.52 0.26
C VAL A 198 -18.24 5.10 0.08
N GLU A 199 -19.14 4.16 -0.22
CA GLU A 199 -18.73 2.82 -0.61
C GLU A 199 -18.09 2.81 -2.00
N PHE A 200 -17.10 1.94 -2.18
CA PHE A 200 -16.53 1.64 -3.48
C PHE A 200 -17.57 0.94 -4.36
N ASN A 201 -17.58 1.20 -5.64
CA ASN A 201 -18.60 0.73 -6.60
C ASN A 201 -20.00 1.37 -6.44
N ASP A 202 -20.12 2.51 -5.77
CA ASP A 202 -21.37 3.28 -5.63
C ASP A 202 -21.23 4.68 -6.26
N LEU A 203 -21.56 4.78 -7.57
CA LEU A 203 -21.51 6.06 -8.29
C LEU A 203 -22.61 7.04 -7.86
N GLU A 204 -23.77 6.54 -7.38
CA GLU A 204 -24.86 7.40 -6.93
C GLU A 204 -24.50 8.12 -5.64
N ALA A 205 -23.92 7.41 -4.68
CA ALA A 205 -23.40 8.00 -3.46
C ALA A 205 -22.27 8.99 -3.77
N LEU A 206 -21.35 8.63 -4.67
CA LEU A 206 -20.25 9.51 -5.09
C LEU A 206 -20.79 10.81 -5.68
N ASP A 207 -21.75 10.73 -6.60
CA ASP A 207 -22.34 11.92 -7.22
C ASP A 207 -23.02 12.83 -6.20
N ARG A 208 -23.79 12.25 -5.29
CA ARG A 208 -24.48 12.97 -4.20
C ARG A 208 -23.50 13.71 -3.32
N GLU A 209 -22.39 13.08 -2.92
CA GLU A 209 -21.40 13.71 -2.06
C GLU A 209 -20.58 14.78 -2.79
N LEU A 210 -20.28 14.60 -4.07
CA LEU A 210 -19.58 15.61 -4.88
C LEU A 210 -20.46 16.83 -5.19
N ALA A 211 -21.80 16.66 -5.25
CA ALA A 211 -22.74 17.74 -5.51
C ALA A 211 -22.73 18.85 -4.44
N HIS A 212 -22.17 18.60 -3.26
CA HIS A 212 -21.95 19.65 -2.25
C HIS A 212 -20.93 20.71 -2.67
N GLY A 213 -20.07 20.45 -3.65
CA GLY A 213 -19.12 21.40 -4.21
C GLY A 213 -17.94 21.78 -3.30
N ASP A 214 -17.74 21.08 -2.17
CA ASP A 214 -16.72 21.35 -1.17
C ASP A 214 -15.52 20.36 -1.17
N VAL A 215 -15.54 19.38 -2.09
CA VAL A 215 -14.51 18.34 -2.21
C VAL A 215 -13.39 18.79 -3.15
N ALA A 216 -12.16 18.90 -2.64
CA ALA A 216 -10.96 19.22 -3.40
C ALA A 216 -10.52 18.07 -4.30
N CYS A 217 -10.51 16.85 -3.76
CA CYS A 217 -10.16 15.66 -4.52
C CYS A 217 -10.90 14.41 -4.01
N VAL A 218 -11.10 13.48 -4.93
CA VAL A 218 -11.35 12.06 -4.62
C VAL A 218 -10.00 11.38 -4.55
N LEU A 219 -9.63 10.86 -3.38
CA LEU A 219 -8.42 10.06 -3.18
C LEU A 219 -8.82 8.59 -3.13
N MET A 220 -8.29 7.79 -4.05
CA MET A 220 -8.67 6.38 -4.18
C MET A 220 -7.49 5.47 -4.51
N GLU A 221 -7.57 4.22 -4.08
CA GLU A 221 -6.92 3.11 -4.75
C GLU A 221 -7.82 2.72 -5.93
N PRO A 222 -7.29 2.52 -7.16
CA PRO A 222 -8.13 2.08 -8.30
C PRO A 222 -8.82 0.73 -8.10
N ALA A 223 -8.30 -0.12 -7.21
CA ALA A 223 -8.95 -1.26 -6.58
C ALA A 223 -8.63 -1.23 -5.09
N LEU A 224 -9.58 -1.51 -4.20
CA LEU A 224 -9.26 -1.57 -2.76
C LEU A 224 -8.33 -2.75 -2.49
N THR A 225 -7.33 -2.54 -1.64
CA THR A 225 -6.35 -3.58 -1.28
C THR A 225 -6.12 -3.74 0.21
N ASN A 226 -6.55 -2.79 1.03
CA ASN A 226 -6.32 -2.82 2.49
C ASN A 226 -7.31 -3.72 3.27
N ILE A 227 -8.43 -4.07 2.67
CA ILE A 227 -9.50 -4.87 3.29
C ILE A 227 -9.77 -6.16 2.50
N GLY A 228 -8.78 -6.64 1.78
CA GLY A 228 -8.91 -7.61 0.72
C GLY A 228 -8.96 -6.90 -0.63
N ILE A 229 -8.82 -7.67 -1.72
CA ILE A 229 -8.90 -7.12 -3.07
C ILE A 229 -10.37 -6.94 -3.44
N VAL A 230 -10.79 -5.68 -3.65
CA VAL A 230 -12.10 -5.34 -4.21
C VAL A 230 -11.89 -4.67 -5.57
N LEU A 231 -12.29 -5.36 -6.62
CA LEU A 231 -12.15 -4.86 -7.99
C LEU A 231 -13.26 -3.86 -8.35
N PRO A 232 -12.99 -2.89 -9.22
CA PRO A 232 -14.02 -2.01 -9.75
C PRO A 232 -15.03 -2.80 -10.59
N ALA A 233 -16.30 -2.46 -10.46
CA ALA A 233 -17.35 -2.95 -11.35
C ALA A 233 -17.15 -2.39 -12.76
N PRO A 234 -17.64 -3.06 -13.80
CA PRO A 234 -17.57 -2.54 -15.18
C PRO A 234 -18.17 -1.12 -15.28
N GLY A 235 -17.42 -0.18 -15.86
CA GLY A 235 -17.84 1.22 -16.04
C GLY A 235 -17.69 2.09 -14.77
N TYR A 236 -17.25 1.54 -13.65
CA TYR A 236 -17.16 2.30 -12.40
C TYR A 236 -16.08 3.38 -12.45
N LEU A 237 -14.88 3.05 -12.89
CA LEU A 237 -13.74 3.99 -12.91
C LEU A 237 -13.96 5.12 -13.93
N GLU A 238 -14.55 4.82 -15.08
CA GLU A 238 -15.00 5.81 -16.07
C GLU A 238 -16.06 6.73 -15.44
N GLY A 239 -17.00 6.17 -14.69
CA GLY A 239 -18.01 6.93 -13.95
C GLY A 239 -17.38 7.86 -12.91
N VAL A 240 -16.41 7.37 -12.11
CA VAL A 240 -15.66 8.19 -11.15
C VAL A 240 -14.99 9.36 -11.86
N ARG A 241 -14.31 9.12 -13.00
CA ARG A 241 -13.65 10.18 -13.75
C ARG A 241 -14.64 11.20 -14.32
N ALA A 242 -15.76 10.75 -14.88
CA ALA A 242 -16.81 11.62 -15.37
C ALA A 242 -17.40 12.52 -14.28
N LEU A 243 -17.66 11.95 -13.10
CA LEU A 243 -18.19 12.67 -11.95
C LEU A 243 -17.20 13.70 -11.40
N THR A 244 -15.94 13.33 -11.23
CA THR A 244 -14.91 14.26 -10.74
C THR A 244 -14.73 15.45 -11.69
N ARG A 245 -14.72 15.21 -13.01
CA ARG A 245 -14.69 16.31 -14.01
C ARG A 245 -15.94 17.18 -13.94
N ARG A 246 -17.13 16.57 -13.87
CA ARG A 246 -18.40 17.31 -13.80
C ARG A 246 -18.48 18.25 -12.60
N HIS A 247 -18.00 17.80 -11.45
CA HIS A 247 -18.02 18.59 -10.21
C HIS A 247 -16.76 19.45 -9.99
N GLY A 248 -15.81 19.44 -10.92
CA GLY A 248 -14.55 20.20 -10.80
C GLY A 248 -13.72 19.75 -9.58
N THR A 249 -13.80 18.49 -9.23
CA THR A 249 -13.03 17.81 -8.18
C THR A 249 -11.85 17.10 -8.83
N LEU A 250 -10.66 17.13 -8.22
CA LEU A 250 -9.51 16.41 -8.74
C LEU A 250 -9.59 14.92 -8.42
N LEU A 251 -9.04 14.08 -9.29
CA LEU A 251 -8.91 12.63 -9.09
C LEU A 251 -7.46 12.30 -8.71
N VAL A 252 -7.27 11.67 -7.56
CA VAL A 252 -5.97 11.22 -7.05
C VAL A 252 -5.98 9.69 -6.99
N ASN A 253 -5.17 9.04 -7.84
CA ASN A 253 -5.01 7.59 -7.85
C ASN A 253 -3.78 7.20 -7.02
N ASP A 254 -3.98 6.67 -5.82
CA ASP A 254 -2.91 6.11 -5.00
C ASP A 254 -2.51 4.72 -5.51
N GLU A 255 -1.38 4.67 -6.22
CA GLU A 255 -0.85 3.45 -6.84
C GLU A 255 0.13 2.69 -5.94
N THR A 256 0.19 3.01 -4.65
CA THR A 256 1.16 2.42 -3.72
C THR A 256 1.05 0.89 -3.64
N HIS A 257 -0.16 0.36 -3.61
CA HIS A 257 -0.42 -1.09 -3.63
C HIS A 257 -0.78 -1.59 -5.03
N THR A 258 -1.53 -0.80 -5.78
CA THR A 258 -2.04 -1.15 -7.10
C THR A 258 -0.96 -1.12 -8.18
N LEU A 259 0.26 -0.64 -7.86
CA LEU A 259 1.47 -0.87 -8.67
C LEU A 259 1.66 -2.36 -8.99
N SER A 260 1.14 -3.28 -8.16
CA SER A 260 1.16 -4.73 -8.46
C SER A 260 0.43 -5.11 -9.75
N ALA A 261 -0.44 -4.27 -10.29
CA ALA A 261 -1.18 -4.54 -11.53
C ALA A 261 -0.30 -4.50 -12.80
N GLY A 262 0.85 -3.81 -12.75
CA GLY A 262 1.75 -3.70 -13.89
C GLY A 262 2.79 -2.58 -13.73
N PRO A 263 3.64 -2.33 -14.74
CA PRO A 263 4.71 -1.34 -14.68
C PRO A 263 4.25 0.08 -14.34
N GLY A 264 3.05 0.47 -14.74
CA GLY A 264 2.41 1.75 -14.44
C GLY A 264 1.15 1.58 -13.56
N GLY A 265 1.09 0.52 -12.76
CA GLY A 265 -0.03 0.23 -11.88
C GLY A 265 -1.35 0.02 -12.62
N CYS A 266 -2.45 0.17 -11.90
CA CYS A 266 -3.78 0.18 -12.49
C CYS A 266 -3.99 1.37 -13.43
N THR A 267 -3.35 2.51 -13.18
CA THR A 267 -3.47 3.70 -14.04
C THR A 267 -3.11 3.38 -15.48
N LEU A 268 -1.97 2.74 -15.74
CA LEU A 268 -1.62 2.32 -17.10
C LEU A 268 -2.45 1.12 -17.56
N ALA A 269 -2.56 0.08 -16.72
CA ALA A 269 -3.20 -1.19 -17.09
C ALA A 269 -4.68 -1.02 -17.51
N TRP A 270 -5.37 -0.03 -16.94
CA TRP A 270 -6.79 0.24 -17.21
C TRP A 270 -7.04 1.56 -17.94
N GLY A 271 -5.99 2.22 -18.43
CA GLY A 271 -6.10 3.47 -19.18
C GLY A 271 -6.74 4.61 -18.41
N LEU A 272 -6.42 4.75 -17.10
CA LEU A 272 -7.01 5.78 -16.26
C LEU A 272 -6.32 7.14 -16.47
N GLU A 273 -7.06 8.22 -16.22
CA GLU A 273 -6.61 9.60 -16.42
C GLU A 273 -6.71 10.40 -15.10
N PRO A 274 -5.89 10.11 -14.08
CA PRO A 274 -5.88 10.87 -12.82
C PRO A 274 -5.28 12.28 -13.01
N ASP A 275 -5.62 13.17 -12.08
CA ASP A 275 -4.99 14.49 -11.98
C ASP A 275 -3.71 14.43 -11.15
N LEU A 276 -3.65 13.53 -10.16
CA LEU A 276 -2.46 13.27 -9.35
C LEU A 276 -2.29 11.75 -9.12
N VAL A 277 -1.02 11.32 -8.99
CA VAL A 277 -0.67 9.91 -8.73
C VAL A 277 0.38 9.83 -7.62
N PRO A 278 0.02 9.55 -6.37
CA PRO A 278 0.95 9.12 -5.35
C PRO A 278 1.39 7.67 -5.55
N VAL A 279 2.68 7.39 -5.26
CA VAL A 279 3.25 6.04 -5.28
C VAL A 279 4.40 5.94 -4.27
N GLY A 280 4.62 4.75 -3.71
CA GLY A 280 5.70 4.51 -2.77
C GLY A 280 6.06 3.04 -2.66
N LYS A 281 6.44 2.60 -1.45
CA LYS A 281 6.76 1.21 -1.11
C LYS A 281 7.77 0.56 -2.08
N ALA A 282 7.31 -0.09 -3.15
CA ALA A 282 8.15 -0.92 -4.03
C ALA A 282 9.15 -0.14 -4.88
N ILE A 283 8.96 1.17 -5.12
CA ILE A 283 9.66 1.92 -6.17
C ILE A 283 11.17 2.11 -5.93
N ALA A 284 11.68 1.79 -4.74
CA ALA A 284 13.10 1.93 -4.40
C ALA A 284 13.74 0.66 -3.81
N GLY A 285 13.15 -0.53 -4.08
CA GLY A 285 13.74 -1.82 -3.72
C GLY A 285 14.06 -2.00 -2.23
N GLY A 286 13.21 -1.44 -1.35
CA GLY A 286 13.35 -1.50 0.11
C GLY A 286 14.00 -0.27 0.77
N ILE A 287 14.48 0.71 0.00
CA ILE A 287 14.91 2.01 0.53
C ILE A 287 13.69 2.92 0.68
N ALA A 288 13.64 3.67 1.78
CA ALA A 288 12.54 4.61 2.03
C ALA A 288 12.42 5.65 0.92
N ALA A 289 11.30 5.62 0.21
CA ALA A 289 11.04 6.48 -0.92
C ALA A 289 9.54 6.52 -1.26
N GLY A 290 9.11 7.65 -1.79
CA GLY A 290 7.82 7.87 -2.39
C GLY A 290 7.92 8.95 -3.45
N ALA A 291 6.87 9.08 -4.25
CA ALA A 291 6.76 10.11 -5.26
C ALA A 291 5.29 10.46 -5.47
N TYR A 292 5.02 11.63 -6.00
CA TYR A 292 3.72 11.99 -6.52
C TYR A 292 3.86 12.71 -7.86
N GLY A 293 3.01 12.32 -8.79
CA GLY A 293 2.90 12.95 -10.11
C GLY A 293 1.70 13.90 -10.16
N VAL A 294 1.80 14.93 -10.98
CA VAL A 294 0.72 15.88 -11.22
C VAL A 294 0.50 16.08 -12.73
N SER A 295 -0.75 16.25 -13.14
CA SER A 295 -1.09 16.61 -14.52
C SER A 295 -0.56 17.99 -14.90
N ALA A 296 -0.42 18.27 -16.18
CA ALA A 296 0.01 19.58 -16.67
C ALA A 296 -0.93 20.70 -16.17
N GLU A 297 -2.25 20.45 -16.21
CA GLU A 297 -3.26 21.39 -15.73
C GLU A 297 -3.07 21.72 -14.23
N VAL A 298 -2.89 20.69 -13.38
CA VAL A 298 -2.65 20.91 -11.94
C VAL A 298 -1.36 21.68 -11.73
N ALA A 299 -0.29 21.36 -12.45
CA ALA A 299 0.99 22.04 -12.32
C ALA A 299 0.90 23.53 -12.71
N GLU A 300 0.19 23.87 -13.79
CA GLU A 300 -0.06 25.26 -14.20
C GLU A 300 -0.84 26.04 -13.13
N ARG A 301 -1.87 25.41 -12.56
CA ARG A 301 -2.67 26.01 -11.48
C ARG A 301 -1.88 26.20 -10.19
N VAL A 302 -0.99 25.28 -9.85
CA VAL A 302 -0.06 25.42 -8.72
C VAL A 302 0.92 26.57 -8.98
N ALA A 303 1.52 26.63 -10.17
CA ALA A 303 2.47 27.69 -10.55
C ALA A 303 1.83 29.11 -10.56
N ALA A 304 0.54 29.17 -10.79
CA ALA A 304 -0.21 30.45 -10.76
C ALA A 304 -0.43 30.98 -9.32
N ARG A 305 -0.32 30.14 -8.28
CA ARG A 305 -0.53 30.47 -6.88
C ARG A 305 0.75 31.03 -6.26
N ARG A 306 1.03 32.30 -6.52
CA ARG A 306 2.21 33.02 -6.03
C ARG A 306 2.15 33.35 -4.54
N ASP A 307 1.00 33.21 -3.92
CA ASP A 307 0.76 33.38 -2.48
C ASP A 307 1.15 32.13 -1.67
N ALA A 308 1.43 30.99 -2.32
CA ALA A 308 1.80 29.74 -1.70
C ALA A 308 3.34 29.57 -1.68
N ASP A 309 3.87 29.29 -0.51
CA ASP A 309 5.29 28.95 -0.36
C ASP A 309 5.49 27.44 -0.42
N LEU A 310 5.75 26.91 -1.61
CA LEU A 310 6.06 25.50 -1.81
C LEU A 310 7.52 25.15 -1.51
N ILE A 311 8.34 26.13 -1.19
CA ILE A 311 9.77 25.96 -0.95
C ILE A 311 10.05 25.68 0.51
N ASP A 312 9.32 26.31 1.43
CA ASP A 312 9.58 26.25 2.87
C ASP A 312 8.31 25.98 3.70
N THR A 313 7.46 26.98 3.90
CA THR A 313 6.38 26.91 4.90
C THR A 313 5.04 26.40 4.37
N GLY A 314 4.89 26.20 3.08
CA GLY A 314 3.64 25.73 2.44
C GLY A 314 3.28 24.28 2.75
N GLY A 315 4.15 23.56 3.44
CA GLY A 315 3.89 22.21 3.95
C GLY A 315 3.98 21.10 2.88
N VAL A 316 4.71 21.35 1.81
CA VAL A 316 5.04 20.38 0.76
C VAL A 316 6.56 20.25 0.71
N GLY A 317 7.09 19.05 0.94
CA GLY A 317 8.53 18.78 0.97
C GLY A 317 9.04 18.31 2.33
N GLY A 318 10.34 18.17 2.45
CA GLY A 318 11.03 17.73 3.66
C GLY A 318 12.52 17.52 3.39
N THR A 319 13.35 17.73 4.40
CA THR A 319 14.82 17.73 4.28
C THR A 319 15.40 16.51 3.56
N LEU A 320 14.83 15.33 3.78
CA LEU A 320 15.31 14.08 3.18
C LEU A 320 14.52 13.66 1.93
N ALA A 321 13.48 14.40 1.55
CA ALA A 321 12.70 14.08 0.36
C ALA A 321 13.57 14.29 -0.89
N GLY A 322 13.56 13.30 -1.81
CA GLY A 322 14.37 13.36 -3.03
C GLY A 322 15.87 13.29 -2.81
N ASN A 323 16.34 12.77 -1.66
CA ASN A 323 17.76 12.60 -1.39
C ASN A 323 18.43 11.66 -2.42
N ALA A 324 19.70 11.89 -2.66
CA ALA A 324 20.47 11.20 -3.68
C ALA A 324 20.48 9.66 -3.52
N LEU A 325 20.43 9.15 -2.29
CA LEU A 325 20.43 7.71 -2.03
C LEU A 325 19.10 7.07 -2.46
N SER A 326 17.97 7.65 -2.03
CA SER A 326 16.64 7.16 -2.38
C SER A 326 16.41 7.22 -3.89
N VAL A 327 16.83 8.31 -4.54
CA VAL A 327 16.63 8.49 -5.99
C VAL A 327 17.50 7.51 -6.80
N ALA A 328 18.76 7.25 -6.38
CA ALA A 328 19.59 6.23 -6.99
C ALA A 328 19.00 4.82 -6.84
N ALA A 329 18.39 4.52 -5.69
CA ALA A 329 17.70 3.27 -5.46
C ALA A 329 16.43 3.14 -6.32
N MET A 330 15.64 4.24 -6.46
CA MET A 330 14.49 4.29 -7.37
C MET A 330 14.91 4.00 -8.81
N ARG A 331 15.94 4.68 -9.30
CA ARG A 331 16.45 4.45 -10.65
C ARG A 331 16.81 3.00 -10.88
N ALA A 332 17.63 2.42 -10.01
CA ALA A 332 18.06 1.02 -10.14
C ALA A 332 16.87 0.04 -10.09
N THR A 333 15.86 0.33 -9.26
CA THR A 333 14.66 -0.49 -9.15
C THR A 333 13.83 -0.44 -10.42
N LEU A 334 13.54 0.76 -10.92
CA LEU A 334 12.67 0.95 -12.08
C LEU A 334 13.36 0.54 -13.39
N GLU A 335 14.67 0.76 -13.50
CA GLU A 335 15.44 0.45 -14.72
C GLU A 335 15.76 -1.05 -14.85
N HIS A 336 16.01 -1.75 -13.73
CA HIS A 336 16.62 -3.08 -13.80
C HIS A 336 15.87 -4.17 -13.03
N VAL A 337 14.87 -3.85 -12.23
CA VAL A 337 14.17 -4.84 -11.38
C VAL A 337 12.69 -4.92 -11.72
N LEU A 338 11.98 -3.82 -11.68
CA LEU A 338 10.55 -3.75 -11.99
C LEU A 338 10.34 -3.45 -13.49
N THR A 339 10.87 -4.33 -14.35
CA THR A 339 10.74 -4.26 -15.81
C THR A 339 9.41 -4.86 -16.28
N ASP A 340 9.06 -4.68 -17.54
CA ASP A 340 7.86 -5.25 -18.14
C ASP A 340 7.89 -6.80 -18.03
N GLU A 341 9.05 -7.42 -18.34
CA GLU A 341 9.24 -8.88 -18.23
C GLU A 341 9.11 -9.37 -16.77
N ALA A 342 9.60 -8.58 -15.81
CA ALA A 342 9.44 -8.90 -14.39
C ALA A 342 7.97 -8.90 -13.98
N PHE A 343 7.18 -7.94 -14.45
CA PHE A 343 5.74 -7.93 -14.20
C PHE A 343 5.01 -9.09 -14.87
N GLU A 344 5.34 -9.43 -16.12
CA GLU A 344 4.79 -10.61 -16.78
C GLU A 344 5.05 -11.89 -15.97
N HIS A 345 6.28 -12.07 -15.49
CA HIS A 345 6.65 -13.20 -14.63
C HIS A 345 5.85 -13.21 -13.32
N MET A 346 5.82 -12.10 -12.58
CA MET A 346 5.10 -11.99 -11.32
C MET A 346 3.59 -12.24 -11.48
N ILE A 347 2.97 -11.69 -12.52
CA ILE A 347 1.55 -11.89 -12.82
C ILE A 347 1.27 -13.36 -13.15
N GLY A 348 2.14 -14.02 -13.93
CA GLY A 348 2.04 -15.44 -14.21
C GLY A 348 2.12 -16.31 -12.96
N LEU A 349 3.01 -15.96 -12.01
CA LEU A 349 3.08 -16.64 -10.71
C LEU A 349 1.81 -16.43 -9.88
N ALA A 350 1.27 -15.21 -9.85
CA ALA A 350 0.03 -14.89 -9.14
C ALA A 350 -1.17 -15.65 -9.75
N THR A 351 -1.23 -15.80 -11.08
CA THR A 351 -2.26 -16.59 -11.75
C THR A 351 -2.18 -18.05 -11.33
N ARG A 352 -0.98 -18.63 -11.35
CA ARG A 352 -0.76 -20.01 -10.90
C ARG A 352 -1.16 -20.21 -9.43
N TYR A 353 -0.84 -19.25 -8.55
CA TYR A 353 -1.27 -19.27 -7.15
C TYR A 353 -2.79 -19.20 -7.04
N THR A 354 -3.43 -18.27 -7.74
CA THR A 354 -4.88 -18.06 -7.73
C THR A 354 -5.63 -19.31 -8.19
N ASP A 355 -5.18 -19.93 -9.28
CA ASP A 355 -5.79 -21.17 -9.81
C ASP A 355 -5.60 -22.35 -8.85
N GLY A 356 -4.43 -22.45 -8.22
CA GLY A 356 -4.16 -23.46 -7.19
C GLY A 356 -5.07 -23.29 -5.97
N VAL A 357 -5.21 -22.07 -5.45
CA VAL A 357 -6.12 -21.78 -4.33
C VAL A 357 -7.57 -22.07 -4.71
N ARG A 358 -8.03 -21.63 -5.89
CA ARG A 358 -9.39 -21.91 -6.38
C ARG A 358 -9.66 -23.41 -6.43
N GLY A 359 -8.75 -24.19 -7.01
CA GLY A 359 -8.89 -25.64 -7.04
C GLY A 359 -9.01 -26.30 -5.66
N VAL A 360 -8.28 -25.78 -4.65
CA VAL A 360 -8.39 -26.27 -3.27
C VAL A 360 -9.74 -25.87 -2.65
N LEU A 361 -10.19 -24.63 -2.86
CA LEU A 361 -11.49 -24.16 -2.37
C LEU A 361 -12.65 -25.00 -2.92
N ASP A 362 -12.62 -25.28 -4.22
CA ASP A 362 -13.61 -26.10 -4.90
C ASP A 362 -13.59 -27.55 -4.37
N ALA A 363 -12.40 -28.15 -4.25
CA ALA A 363 -12.25 -29.50 -3.72
C ALA A 363 -12.69 -29.65 -2.27
N CYS A 364 -12.53 -28.60 -1.45
CA CYS A 364 -12.97 -28.58 -0.05
C CYS A 364 -14.44 -28.17 0.12
N GLY A 365 -15.09 -27.65 -0.93
CA GLY A 365 -16.48 -27.17 -0.88
C GLY A 365 -16.71 -26.03 0.12
N VAL A 366 -15.69 -25.16 0.31
CA VAL A 366 -15.81 -24.01 1.22
C VAL A 366 -16.30 -22.76 0.47
N PRO A 367 -17.19 -21.96 1.05
CA PRO A 367 -17.75 -20.78 0.41
C PRO A 367 -16.80 -19.58 0.50
N TRP A 368 -15.59 -19.73 -0.03
CA TRP A 368 -14.57 -18.69 -0.08
C TRP A 368 -14.33 -18.25 -1.52
N SER A 369 -13.79 -17.06 -1.67
CA SER A 369 -13.38 -16.52 -2.97
C SER A 369 -11.90 -16.23 -2.98
N VAL A 370 -11.29 -16.21 -4.16
CA VAL A 370 -9.93 -15.72 -4.41
C VAL A 370 -9.95 -14.74 -5.57
N VAL A 371 -9.33 -13.58 -5.36
CA VAL A 371 -9.27 -12.48 -6.34
C VAL A 371 -7.80 -12.17 -6.62
N GLN A 372 -7.47 -11.90 -7.90
CA GLN A 372 -6.14 -11.50 -8.35
C GLN A 372 -6.16 -10.06 -8.84
N LEU A 373 -5.10 -9.31 -8.52
CA LEU A 373 -4.79 -7.97 -9.06
C LEU A 373 -3.31 -7.95 -9.50
N GLY A 374 -3.07 -8.24 -10.77
CA GLY A 374 -1.71 -8.36 -11.30
C GLY A 374 -0.86 -9.38 -10.56
N ALA A 375 0.25 -8.94 -9.95
CA ALA A 375 1.19 -9.77 -9.18
C ALA A 375 0.72 -10.11 -7.76
N ARG A 376 -0.51 -9.73 -7.39
CA ARG A 376 -1.12 -9.93 -6.08
C ARG A 376 -2.35 -10.80 -6.17
N ALA A 377 -2.58 -11.69 -5.20
CA ALA A 377 -3.81 -12.43 -5.04
C ALA A 377 -4.20 -12.55 -3.57
N GLU A 378 -5.49 -12.57 -3.28
CA GLU A 378 -6.00 -12.66 -1.91
C GLU A 378 -7.27 -13.49 -1.87
N TYR A 379 -7.39 -14.39 -0.88
CA TYR A 379 -8.62 -15.12 -0.63
C TYR A 379 -9.41 -14.50 0.53
N ARG A 380 -10.76 -14.59 0.44
CA ARG A 380 -11.69 -14.10 1.47
C ARG A 380 -12.63 -15.22 1.89
N PHE A 381 -13.08 -15.17 3.15
CA PHE A 381 -13.94 -16.19 3.76
C PHE A 381 -15.41 -16.05 3.37
N THR A 382 -15.66 -15.59 2.17
CA THR A 382 -16.98 -15.43 1.59
C THR A 382 -16.96 -15.70 0.09
N SER A 383 -18.13 -16.12 -0.45
CA SER A 383 -18.41 -16.22 -1.88
C SER A 383 -19.85 -15.77 -2.10
N PRO A 384 -20.14 -14.90 -3.09
CA PRO A 384 -19.18 -14.31 -4.05
C PRO A 384 -18.17 -13.38 -3.40
N ALA A 385 -17.15 -12.96 -4.16
CA ALA A 385 -16.16 -11.98 -3.71
C ALA A 385 -16.84 -10.66 -3.35
N PRO A 386 -16.40 -9.96 -2.28
CA PRO A 386 -16.95 -8.67 -1.90
C PRO A 386 -16.81 -7.63 -3.02
N CYS A 387 -17.82 -6.77 -3.18
CA CYS A 387 -17.84 -5.71 -4.18
C CYS A 387 -17.64 -4.30 -3.59
N ASN A 388 -17.52 -4.17 -2.26
CA ASN A 388 -17.18 -2.91 -1.59
C ASN A 388 -16.46 -3.14 -0.25
N GLY A 389 -16.02 -2.05 0.39
CA GLY A 389 -15.27 -2.10 1.63
C GLY A 389 -16.06 -2.69 2.80
N GLY A 390 -17.30 -2.30 2.97
CA GLY A 390 -18.18 -2.80 4.05
C GLY A 390 -18.41 -4.31 3.95
N GLN A 391 -18.69 -4.82 2.76
CA GLN A 391 -18.86 -6.28 2.54
C GLN A 391 -17.56 -7.04 2.83
N SER A 392 -16.41 -6.49 2.41
CA SER A 392 -15.13 -7.13 2.65
C SER A 392 -14.76 -7.14 4.14
N ALA A 393 -15.04 -6.06 4.87
CA ALA A 393 -14.87 -6.00 6.32
C ALA A 393 -15.76 -7.02 7.04
N ALA A 394 -17.02 -7.15 6.63
CA ALA A 394 -17.95 -8.11 7.21
C ALA A 394 -17.56 -9.58 6.96
N ALA A 395 -16.72 -9.86 5.96
CA ALA A 395 -16.20 -11.19 5.65
C ALA A 395 -14.93 -11.55 6.44
N ALA A 396 -14.43 -10.71 7.34
CA ALA A 396 -13.27 -10.98 8.17
C ALA A 396 -13.58 -12.02 9.26
N ASP A 397 -12.57 -12.82 9.62
CA ASP A 397 -12.62 -13.79 10.70
C ASP A 397 -11.25 -13.87 11.37
N ASP A 398 -11.01 -12.99 12.36
CA ASP A 398 -9.71 -12.82 13.01
C ASP A 398 -9.13 -14.12 13.58
N GLN A 399 -9.99 -14.98 14.15
CA GLN A 399 -9.53 -16.25 14.72
C GLN A 399 -9.06 -17.23 13.65
N LEU A 400 -9.74 -17.24 12.50
CA LEU A 400 -9.36 -18.08 11.37
C LEU A 400 -8.13 -17.52 10.66
N ASP A 401 -8.03 -16.21 10.50
CA ASP A 401 -6.83 -15.54 10.01
C ASP A 401 -5.62 -15.88 10.86
N ASP A 402 -5.70 -15.68 12.17
CA ASP A 402 -4.64 -16.04 13.12
C ASP A 402 -4.19 -17.50 12.99
N TYR A 403 -5.17 -18.43 12.89
CA TYR A 403 -4.87 -19.86 12.74
C TYR A 403 -4.14 -20.14 11.44
N LEU A 404 -4.63 -19.65 10.31
CA LEU A 404 -4.02 -19.91 9.01
C LEU A 404 -2.62 -19.30 8.92
N HIS A 405 -2.44 -18.09 9.43
CA HIS A 405 -1.14 -17.42 9.41
C HIS A 405 -0.10 -18.17 10.25
N VAL A 406 -0.39 -18.53 11.50
CA VAL A 406 0.58 -19.26 12.32
C VAL A 406 0.79 -20.69 11.81
N TYR A 407 -0.24 -21.33 11.23
CA TYR A 407 -0.14 -22.63 10.60
C TYR A 407 0.84 -22.62 9.42
N LEU A 408 0.70 -21.64 8.50
CA LEU A 408 1.59 -21.46 7.35
C LEU A 408 3.00 -21.07 7.80
N HIS A 409 3.11 -20.19 8.79
CA HIS A 409 4.38 -19.75 9.36
C HIS A 409 5.18 -20.94 9.90
N ASN A 410 4.55 -21.82 10.67
CA ASN A 410 5.19 -23.05 11.18
C ASN A 410 5.65 -24.00 10.08
N ARG A 411 5.21 -23.78 8.83
CA ARG A 411 5.56 -24.57 7.63
C ARG A 411 6.44 -23.83 6.65
N GLY A 412 7.00 -22.68 7.07
CA GLY A 412 7.98 -21.94 6.29
C GLY A 412 7.35 -21.00 5.24
N ILE A 413 6.13 -20.52 5.46
CA ILE A 413 5.45 -19.56 4.56
C ILE A 413 5.04 -18.33 5.37
N LEU A 414 5.42 -17.15 4.91
CA LEU A 414 4.98 -15.86 5.44
C LEU A 414 3.89 -15.27 4.55
N LEU A 415 2.75 -14.96 5.15
CA LEU A 415 1.72 -14.09 4.58
C LEU A 415 1.71 -12.75 5.31
N THR A 416 1.10 -11.75 4.71
CA THR A 416 0.91 -10.44 5.34
C THR A 416 0.03 -10.59 6.58
N PRO A 417 0.49 -10.25 7.79
CA PRO A 417 -0.36 -10.27 8.96
C PRO A 417 -1.64 -9.46 8.73
N PHE A 418 -2.82 -9.95 9.14
CA PHE A 418 -4.15 -9.37 8.92
C PHE A 418 -4.67 -9.36 7.47
N HIS A 419 -3.94 -9.96 6.53
CA HIS A 419 -4.37 -10.19 5.15
C HIS A 419 -4.14 -11.64 4.76
N ASN A 420 -4.97 -12.15 3.85
CA ASN A 420 -4.76 -13.46 3.20
C ASN A 420 -4.12 -13.27 1.82
N MET A 421 -3.28 -12.25 1.73
CA MET A 421 -2.64 -11.81 0.50
C MET A 421 -1.33 -12.55 0.27
N ALA A 422 -1.17 -13.03 -0.96
CA ALA A 422 0.10 -13.46 -1.52
C ALA A 422 0.54 -12.46 -2.60
N LEU A 423 1.77 -11.96 -2.47
CA LEU A 423 2.42 -11.08 -3.43
C LEU A 423 3.61 -11.79 -4.06
N MET A 424 3.84 -11.56 -5.35
CA MET A 424 4.95 -12.14 -6.11
C MET A 424 6.05 -11.11 -6.33
N CYS A 425 7.30 -11.57 -6.46
CA CYS A 425 8.45 -10.75 -6.81
C CYS A 425 9.20 -11.38 -8.01
N PRO A 426 10.09 -10.61 -8.67
CA PRO A 426 10.91 -11.10 -9.79
C PRO A 426 11.80 -12.28 -9.44
#